data_5f8d31378d2af9d17fa23f084a85a6ab
#
_entry.id   5f8d31378d2af9d17fa23f084a85a6ab
#
_cell.length_a   1.000
_cell.length_b   1.000
_cell.length_c   1.000
_cell.angle_alpha   90.00
_cell.angle_beta   90.00
_cell.angle_gamma   90.00
#
_symmetry.space_group_name_H-M   'P 1'
#
loop_
_entity.id
_entity.type
_entity.pdbx_description
1 polymer ?
#
loop_
_entity_poly.entity_id
_entity_poly.type
_entity_poly.pdbx_seq_one_letter_code
_entity_poly.pdbx_strand_id
1 'polypeptide(L)'
;MIENDNLENQLKNCLNNHNQSYSIPPICYSDERVNRLEIDILFKQQWICIGHVKFLKKPGDYLTKEVTGIPIVIIRDKTNTIRVYSNSCRHRGARLLIGQGNTKGIVCPFHSWSYNLNGDLLGAPKMDGALNFNKCDYGLKEFKAEERLGFCFLCFNEEHIELDEQIDNFVEVHSKWPMDHLVSTRERSFEVSCNWKAFLEVFNEYYHLPFVHPETIGDIYQLPEFPDPTKGSFTSQFGKTSGTGALLEKEQEYALPKMDGLHNDVINSVRYTWIFPNLTFAIGEDALWIYEVHPIGPEKCKVIQTTCFPETTTNLKKFRSLSTVSYTHLRAHET
;
A
#
# COMPACT_ATOMS: atom_id res chain seq x y z
N MET A 1 -24.58 -23.97 -0.86
CA MET A 1 -23.43 -24.20 0.02
C MET A 1 -22.29 -24.59 -0.90
N ILE A 2 -21.12 -23.93 -0.80
CA ILE A 2 -19.88 -24.51 -1.34
C ILE A 2 -19.75 -25.81 -0.56
N GLU A 3 -19.47 -26.93 -1.23
CA GLU A 3 -19.05 -28.14 -0.50
C GLU A 3 -17.72 -27.79 0.17
N ASN A 4 -17.79 -27.31 1.42
CA ASN A 4 -16.64 -26.79 2.18
C ASN A 4 -15.47 -27.75 2.21
N ASP A 5 -15.76 -29.05 2.31
CA ASP A 5 -14.70 -30.08 2.38
C ASP A 5 -13.84 -30.16 1.12
N ASN A 6 -14.40 -29.85 -0.06
CA ASN A 6 -13.65 -29.89 -1.31
C ASN A 6 -12.75 -28.66 -1.47
N LEU A 7 -13.23 -27.46 -1.15
CA LEU A 7 -12.44 -26.23 -1.25
C LEU A 7 -11.30 -26.23 -0.24
N GLU A 8 -11.58 -26.63 1.01
CA GLU A 8 -10.53 -26.73 2.04
C GLU A 8 -9.40 -27.68 1.65
N ASN A 9 -9.76 -28.84 1.09
CA ASN A 9 -8.77 -29.80 0.61
C ASN A 9 -7.96 -29.28 -0.58
N GLN A 10 -8.59 -28.55 -1.50
CA GLN A 10 -7.89 -27.91 -2.61
C GLN A 10 -6.92 -26.82 -2.11
N LEU A 11 -7.33 -26.02 -1.13
CA LEU A 11 -6.47 -24.98 -0.53
C LEU A 11 -5.29 -25.61 0.23
N LYS A 12 -5.49 -26.74 0.92
CA LYS A 12 -4.38 -27.47 1.55
C LYS A 12 -3.31 -27.93 0.55
N ASN A 13 -3.71 -28.28 -0.66
CA ASN A 13 -2.76 -28.67 -1.71
C ASN A 13 -1.89 -27.50 -2.22
N CYS A 14 -2.35 -26.26 -2.03
CA CYS A 14 -1.55 -25.08 -2.35
C CYS A 14 -0.40 -24.85 -1.34
N LEU A 15 -0.49 -25.45 -0.15
CA LEU A 15 0.51 -25.34 0.92
C LEU A 15 1.61 -26.41 0.85
N ASN A 16 1.57 -27.27 -0.16
CA ASN A 16 2.62 -28.27 -0.37
C ASN A 16 3.96 -27.61 -0.73
N ASN A 17 5.04 -28.37 -0.68
CA ASN A 17 6.34 -27.91 -1.18
C ASN A 17 6.21 -27.41 -2.63
N HIS A 18 6.99 -26.42 -3.02
CA HIS A 18 6.88 -25.70 -4.30
C HIS A 18 6.84 -26.63 -5.54
N ASN A 19 7.50 -27.78 -5.51
CA ASN A 19 7.51 -28.78 -6.59
C ASN A 19 6.27 -29.70 -6.60
N GLN A 20 5.38 -29.56 -5.63
CA GLN A 20 4.15 -30.37 -5.48
C GLN A 20 2.92 -29.48 -5.20
N SER A 21 3.11 -28.18 -5.17
CA SER A 21 2.07 -27.19 -4.91
C SER A 21 1.15 -27.02 -6.13
N TYR A 22 -0.11 -26.76 -5.87
CA TYR A 22 -1.11 -26.42 -6.89
C TYR A 22 -1.44 -24.93 -6.82
N SER A 23 -1.90 -24.37 -7.93
CA SER A 23 -2.45 -23.02 -7.96
C SER A 23 -3.71 -22.92 -7.09
N ILE A 24 -4.00 -21.73 -6.61
CA ILE A 24 -5.24 -21.44 -5.88
C ILE A 24 -6.44 -21.82 -6.78
N PRO A 25 -7.47 -22.49 -6.22
CA PRO A 25 -8.64 -22.92 -7.00
C PRO A 25 -9.33 -21.77 -7.73
N PRO A 26 -9.78 -21.94 -8.99
CA PRO A 26 -10.41 -20.88 -9.78
C PRO A 26 -11.60 -20.20 -9.08
N ILE A 27 -12.35 -20.93 -8.26
CA ILE A 27 -13.47 -20.38 -7.47
C ILE A 27 -13.04 -19.23 -6.53
N CYS A 28 -11.75 -19.22 -6.09
CA CYS A 28 -11.21 -18.16 -5.26
C CYS A 28 -11.04 -16.83 -6.01
N TYR A 29 -11.12 -16.84 -7.35
CA TYR A 29 -11.01 -15.63 -8.16
C TYR A 29 -12.34 -15.08 -8.66
N SER A 30 -13.42 -15.87 -8.61
CA SER A 30 -14.68 -15.52 -9.26
C SER A 30 -15.93 -15.60 -8.36
N ASP A 31 -15.85 -16.28 -7.20
CA ASP A 31 -17.02 -16.45 -6.33
C ASP A 31 -17.19 -15.29 -5.34
N GLU A 32 -18.39 -14.69 -5.33
CA GLU A 32 -18.75 -13.56 -4.47
C GLU A 32 -18.65 -13.89 -2.97
N ARG A 33 -18.90 -15.16 -2.60
CA ARG A 33 -18.84 -15.59 -1.17
C ARG A 33 -17.39 -15.67 -0.70
N VAL A 34 -16.49 -16.14 -1.57
CA VAL A 34 -15.05 -16.17 -1.29
C VAL A 34 -14.53 -14.74 -1.18
N ASN A 35 -14.90 -13.86 -2.10
CA ASN A 35 -14.50 -12.46 -2.05
C ASN A 35 -14.95 -11.77 -0.76
N ARG A 36 -16.17 -12.00 -0.29
CA ARG A 36 -16.66 -11.47 1.00
C ARG A 36 -15.88 -12.03 2.18
N LEU A 37 -15.60 -13.33 2.17
CA LEU A 37 -14.82 -13.98 3.21
C LEU A 37 -13.39 -13.42 3.28
N GLU A 38 -12.75 -13.20 2.12
CA GLU A 38 -11.43 -12.56 2.04
C GLU A 38 -11.44 -11.14 2.60
N ILE A 39 -12.46 -10.34 2.28
CA ILE A 39 -12.61 -8.99 2.86
C ILE A 39 -12.74 -9.08 4.38
N ASP A 40 -13.54 -9.98 4.89
CA ASP A 40 -13.80 -10.07 6.32
C ASP A 40 -12.62 -10.66 7.13
N ILE A 41 -11.86 -11.59 6.55
CA ILE A 41 -10.74 -12.25 7.25
C ILE A 41 -9.40 -11.57 6.96
N LEU A 42 -9.13 -11.20 5.69
CA LEU A 42 -7.83 -10.68 5.30
C LEU A 42 -7.77 -9.15 5.46
N PHE A 43 -8.76 -8.43 4.91
CA PHE A 43 -8.70 -6.96 4.89
C PHE A 43 -9.18 -6.30 6.17
N LYS A 44 -10.00 -6.98 6.99
CA LYS A 44 -10.49 -6.42 8.25
C LYS A 44 -9.81 -6.99 9.50
N GLN A 45 -9.16 -8.15 9.40
CA GLN A 45 -8.57 -8.82 10.56
C GLN A 45 -7.04 -8.70 10.59
N GLN A 46 -6.40 -8.48 9.45
CA GLN A 46 -4.94 -8.39 9.33
C GLN A 46 -4.49 -6.96 9.06
N TRP A 47 -3.20 -6.72 9.19
CA TRP A 47 -2.59 -5.48 8.78
C TRP A 47 -2.59 -5.35 7.26
N ILE A 48 -3.12 -4.25 6.78
CA ILE A 48 -3.16 -3.89 5.36
C ILE A 48 -2.44 -2.57 5.13
N CYS A 49 -1.79 -2.42 4.00
CA CYS A 49 -1.20 -1.14 3.61
C CYS A 49 -2.30 -0.18 3.15
N ILE A 50 -2.23 1.07 3.61
CA ILE A 50 -3.10 2.16 3.20
C ILE A 50 -2.34 3.30 2.50
N GLY A 51 -1.12 3.01 2.05
CA GLY A 51 -0.31 3.87 1.20
C GLY A 51 1.00 4.33 1.82
N HIS A 52 1.73 5.09 1.02
CA HIS A 52 2.97 5.73 1.43
C HIS A 52 2.66 7.12 2.00
N VAL A 53 3.15 7.44 3.21
CA VAL A 53 2.70 8.62 3.98
C VAL A 53 3.77 9.70 4.19
N LYS A 54 4.94 9.57 3.60
CA LYS A 54 6.05 10.56 3.76
C LYS A 54 5.74 11.95 3.19
N PHE A 55 4.67 12.10 2.40
CA PHE A 55 4.21 13.43 1.99
C PHE A 55 3.45 14.18 3.09
N LEU A 56 2.95 13.49 4.12
CA LEU A 56 2.34 14.09 5.31
C LEU A 56 3.48 14.54 6.26
N LYS A 57 4.08 15.70 5.99
CA LYS A 57 5.31 16.17 6.65
C LYS A 57 5.09 16.96 7.94
N LYS A 58 3.93 17.62 8.05
CA LYS A 58 3.66 18.59 9.13
C LYS A 58 2.47 18.18 9.97
N PRO A 59 2.46 18.53 11.25
CA PRO A 59 1.25 18.36 12.07
C PRO A 59 0.02 18.96 11.39
N GLY A 60 -1.05 18.17 11.35
CA GLY A 60 -2.29 18.52 10.66
C GLY A 60 -2.36 18.14 9.19
N ASP A 61 -1.26 17.73 8.54
CA ASP A 61 -1.35 17.15 7.19
C ASP A 61 -2.21 15.89 7.24
N TYR A 62 -3.15 15.78 6.30
CA TYR A 62 -4.08 14.67 6.26
C TYR A 62 -4.37 14.19 4.83
N LEU A 63 -4.78 12.93 4.75
CA LEU A 63 -5.34 12.28 3.56
C LEU A 63 -6.59 11.48 3.96
N THR A 64 -7.63 11.53 3.14
CA THR A 64 -8.83 10.69 3.32
C THR A 64 -8.85 9.56 2.30
N LYS A 65 -9.21 8.37 2.76
CA LYS A 65 -9.39 7.18 1.91
C LYS A 65 -10.68 6.45 2.29
N GLU A 66 -11.07 5.53 1.45
CA GLU A 66 -12.07 4.52 1.75
C GLU A 66 -11.42 3.14 1.60
N VAL A 67 -11.47 2.36 2.65
CA VAL A 67 -10.86 1.03 2.72
C VAL A 67 -11.94 0.03 3.09
N THR A 68 -12.22 -0.92 2.20
CA THR A 68 -13.30 -1.92 2.38
C THR A 68 -14.66 -1.32 2.76
N GLY A 69 -15.02 -0.16 2.18
CA GLY A 69 -16.24 0.58 2.49
C GLY A 69 -16.19 1.43 3.78
N ILE A 70 -15.08 1.41 4.51
CA ILE A 70 -14.90 2.20 5.74
C ILE A 70 -14.17 3.51 5.38
N PRO A 71 -14.82 4.69 5.58
CA PRO A 71 -14.16 5.97 5.37
C PRO A 71 -13.15 6.23 6.49
N ILE A 72 -11.91 6.48 6.14
CA ILE A 72 -10.82 6.79 7.08
C ILE A 72 -10.19 8.16 6.78
N VAL A 73 -9.58 8.74 7.80
CA VAL A 73 -8.65 9.87 7.68
C VAL A 73 -7.31 9.49 8.30
N ILE A 74 -6.26 9.63 7.52
CA ILE A 74 -4.86 9.49 7.93
C ILE A 74 -4.38 10.90 8.23
N ILE A 75 -3.86 11.16 9.42
CA ILE A 75 -3.46 12.50 9.85
C ILE A 75 -2.17 12.45 10.67
N ARG A 76 -1.30 13.43 10.48
CA ARG A 76 -0.12 13.61 11.33
C ARG A 76 -0.50 14.47 12.54
N ASP A 77 -0.33 13.93 13.71
CA ASP A 77 -0.63 14.64 14.96
C ASP A 77 0.47 15.65 15.36
N LYS A 78 0.28 16.31 16.51
CA LYS A 78 1.23 17.32 17.02
C LYS A 78 2.56 16.73 17.49
N THR A 79 2.60 15.42 17.78
CA THR A 79 3.80 14.68 18.17
C THR A 79 4.55 14.11 16.98
N ASN A 80 4.09 14.44 15.77
CA ASN A 80 4.59 13.94 14.50
C ASN A 80 4.33 12.45 14.24
N THR A 81 3.32 11.89 14.92
CA THR A 81 2.87 10.51 14.76
C THR A 81 1.74 10.44 13.73
N ILE A 82 1.74 9.42 12.89
CA ILE A 82 0.60 9.11 12.00
C ILE A 82 -0.49 8.45 12.84
N ARG A 83 -1.71 9.00 12.73
CA ARG A 83 -2.92 8.43 13.30
C ARG A 83 -3.96 8.19 12.23
N VAL A 84 -4.78 7.17 12.44
CA VAL A 84 -5.87 6.83 11.52
C VAL A 84 -7.19 6.80 12.30
N TYR A 85 -8.12 7.61 11.85
CA TYR A 85 -9.46 7.67 12.46
C TYR A 85 -10.53 7.29 11.45
N SER A 86 -11.68 6.82 11.96
CA SER A 86 -12.91 6.82 11.17
C SER A 86 -13.21 8.27 10.73
N ASN A 87 -13.39 8.49 9.44
CA ASN A 87 -13.72 9.80 8.87
C ASN A 87 -15.23 10.10 9.00
N SER A 88 -15.79 9.76 10.15
CA SER A 88 -17.23 9.85 10.46
C SER A 88 -17.44 10.53 11.81
N CYS A 89 -18.26 11.57 11.81
CA CYS A 89 -18.59 12.31 13.04
C CYS A 89 -19.32 11.43 14.06
N ARG A 90 -18.88 11.45 15.31
CA ARG A 90 -19.46 10.67 16.41
C ARG A 90 -20.90 11.05 16.75
N HIS A 91 -21.38 12.21 16.26
CA HIS A 91 -22.75 12.62 16.43
C HIS A 91 -23.73 11.84 15.55
N ARG A 92 -23.60 11.95 14.22
CA ARG A 92 -24.55 11.36 13.23
C ARG A 92 -23.85 10.86 11.97
N GLY A 93 -22.58 10.46 12.03
CA GLY A 93 -21.87 9.80 10.94
C GLY A 93 -21.51 10.69 9.73
N ALA A 94 -21.69 12.02 9.81
CA ALA A 94 -21.32 12.90 8.70
C ALA A 94 -19.82 12.79 8.42
N ARG A 95 -19.44 12.75 7.13
CA ARG A 95 -18.03 12.76 6.69
C ARG A 95 -17.36 14.05 7.18
N LEU A 96 -16.19 13.93 7.78
CA LEU A 96 -15.49 15.03 8.45
C LEU A 96 -14.56 15.79 7.52
N LEU A 97 -13.69 15.09 6.80
CA LEU A 97 -12.71 15.66 5.87
C LEU A 97 -12.83 15.04 4.49
N ILE A 98 -12.34 15.74 3.46
CA ILE A 98 -12.36 15.30 2.07
C ILE A 98 -10.99 15.57 1.44
N GLY A 99 -10.48 14.57 0.67
CA GLY A 99 -9.24 14.70 -0.07
C GLY A 99 -8.01 14.78 0.82
N GLN A 100 -7.11 15.70 0.53
CA GLN A 100 -5.87 15.92 1.28
C GLN A 100 -5.70 17.41 1.61
N GLY A 101 -4.99 17.70 2.67
CA GLY A 101 -4.73 19.09 3.09
C GLY A 101 -4.02 19.17 4.43
N ASN A 102 -4.09 20.36 5.04
CA ASN A 102 -3.59 20.62 6.39
C ASN A 102 -4.69 21.26 7.23
N THR A 103 -4.86 20.79 8.47
CA THR A 103 -5.84 21.36 9.41
C THR A 103 -5.25 21.45 10.82
N LYS A 104 -5.68 22.45 11.58
CA LYS A 104 -5.35 22.61 13.01
C LYS A 104 -6.25 21.80 13.95
N GLY A 105 -7.38 21.32 13.42
CA GLY A 105 -8.39 20.51 14.11
C GLY A 105 -9.49 20.15 13.14
N ILE A 106 -10.30 19.16 13.47
CA ILE A 106 -11.33 18.60 12.60
C ILE A 106 -12.68 19.17 13.04
N VAL A 107 -13.41 19.83 12.16
CA VAL A 107 -14.74 20.39 12.44
C VAL A 107 -15.77 19.72 11.55
N CYS A 108 -16.80 19.13 12.18
CA CYS A 108 -17.89 18.51 11.45
C CYS A 108 -18.68 19.56 10.67
N PRO A 109 -18.86 19.41 9.36
CA PRO A 109 -19.58 20.40 8.54
C PRO A 109 -21.10 20.44 8.82
N PHE A 110 -21.63 19.45 9.56
CA PHE A 110 -23.07 19.35 9.80
C PHE A 110 -23.52 20.13 11.05
N HIS A 111 -22.90 19.90 12.22
CA HIS A 111 -23.31 20.54 13.47
C HIS A 111 -22.12 21.13 14.26
N SER A 112 -20.99 21.35 13.60
CA SER A 112 -19.79 21.98 14.19
C SER A 112 -19.21 21.25 15.40
N TRP A 113 -19.45 19.95 15.55
CA TRP A 113 -18.66 19.15 16.52
C TRP A 113 -17.19 19.24 16.09
N SER A 114 -16.33 19.57 17.05
CA SER A 114 -14.91 19.81 16.77
C SER A 114 -14.01 18.85 17.54
N TYR A 115 -12.98 18.38 16.86
CA TYR A 115 -12.01 17.44 17.41
C TYR A 115 -10.59 17.98 17.25
N ASN A 116 -9.71 17.64 18.17
CA ASN A 116 -8.29 17.92 18.01
C ASN A 116 -7.62 16.89 17.11
N LEU A 117 -6.31 17.04 16.86
CA LEU A 117 -5.56 16.09 16.03
C LEU A 117 -5.34 14.71 16.69
N ASN A 118 -5.60 14.60 18.01
CA ASN A 118 -5.56 13.32 18.73
C ASN A 118 -6.93 12.63 18.77
N GLY A 119 -7.91 13.17 18.02
CA GLY A 119 -9.26 12.61 17.96
C GLY A 119 -10.20 12.99 19.11
N ASP A 120 -9.74 13.73 20.15
CA ASP A 120 -10.58 14.09 21.29
C ASP A 120 -11.65 15.10 20.88
N LEU A 121 -12.88 14.95 21.38
CA LEU A 121 -13.97 15.90 21.18
C LEU A 121 -13.74 17.16 22.03
N LEU A 122 -13.49 18.30 21.39
CA LEU A 122 -13.29 19.60 22.04
C LEU A 122 -14.60 20.35 22.24
N GLY A 123 -15.44 20.39 21.21
CA GLY A 123 -16.68 21.16 21.23
C GLY A 123 -17.86 20.40 20.65
N ALA A 124 -19.02 20.49 21.33
CA ALA A 124 -20.29 19.91 20.92
C ALA A 124 -21.40 20.95 21.17
N PRO A 125 -21.65 21.87 20.23
CA PRO A 125 -22.61 22.94 20.42
C PRO A 125 -24.01 22.42 20.79
N LYS A 126 -24.65 23.11 21.76
CA LYS A 126 -26.01 22.81 22.27
C LYS A 126 -26.18 21.44 22.95
N MET A 127 -25.07 20.84 23.40
CA MET A 127 -25.11 19.59 24.18
C MET A 127 -25.05 19.83 25.71
N ASP A 128 -24.96 21.08 26.15
CA ASP A 128 -24.81 21.42 27.57
C ASP A 128 -26.00 20.95 28.47
N GLY A 129 -27.17 20.76 27.87
CA GLY A 129 -28.35 20.25 28.57
C GLY A 129 -28.59 18.74 28.43
N ALA A 130 -27.71 18.03 27.71
CA ALA A 130 -27.90 16.60 27.48
C ALA A 130 -27.48 15.81 28.76
N LEU A 131 -28.41 15.02 29.30
CA LEU A 131 -28.13 14.16 30.44
C LEU A 131 -27.13 13.07 30.05
N ASN A 132 -26.16 12.82 30.93
CA ASN A 132 -25.12 11.80 30.75
C ASN A 132 -24.21 12.00 29.54
N PHE A 133 -24.12 13.20 28.98
CA PHE A 133 -23.21 13.52 27.89
C PHE A 133 -21.83 13.90 28.45
N ASN A 134 -20.84 13.04 28.22
CA ASN A 134 -19.45 13.32 28.55
C ASN A 134 -18.63 13.36 27.25
N LYS A 135 -17.96 14.47 26.97
CA LYS A 135 -17.16 14.64 25.73
C LYS A 135 -16.09 13.57 25.56
N CYS A 136 -15.51 13.06 26.65
CA CYS A 136 -14.48 12.02 26.58
C CYS A 136 -14.98 10.71 25.93
N ASP A 137 -16.29 10.45 25.94
CA ASP A 137 -16.87 9.25 25.35
C ASP A 137 -17.14 9.38 23.84
N TYR A 138 -16.93 10.57 23.29
CA TYR A 138 -17.27 10.92 21.91
C TYR A 138 -16.05 11.33 21.08
N GLY A 139 -14.84 10.92 21.46
CA GLY A 139 -13.66 11.01 20.61
C GLY A 139 -13.85 10.25 19.30
N LEU A 140 -13.09 10.59 18.26
CA LEU A 140 -13.11 9.85 17.00
C LEU A 140 -12.69 8.39 17.26
N LYS A 141 -13.30 7.45 16.53
CA LYS A 141 -12.84 6.06 16.57
C LYS A 141 -11.47 5.99 15.90
N GLU A 142 -10.45 5.70 16.69
CA GLU A 142 -9.09 5.45 16.22
C GLU A 142 -8.95 3.99 15.79
N PHE A 143 -8.19 3.77 14.72
CA PHE A 143 -7.76 2.44 14.28
C PHE A 143 -6.28 2.30 14.54
N LYS A 144 -5.83 1.09 14.82
CA LYS A 144 -4.40 0.80 14.99
C LYS A 144 -3.69 1.04 13.67
N ALA A 145 -2.66 1.89 13.70
CA ALA A 145 -1.86 2.20 12.54
C ALA A 145 -0.38 2.32 12.90
N GLU A 146 0.48 1.82 12.04
CA GLU A 146 1.93 1.85 12.22
C GLU A 146 2.64 2.20 10.90
N GLU A 147 3.77 2.90 11.01
CA GLU A 147 4.62 3.25 9.87
C GLU A 147 5.86 2.38 9.84
N ARG A 148 6.17 1.78 8.66
CA ARG A 148 7.42 1.06 8.38
C ARG A 148 7.92 1.43 6.99
N LEU A 149 9.16 1.92 6.91
CA LEU A 149 9.83 2.31 5.66
C LEU A 149 8.99 3.26 4.77
N GLY A 150 8.22 4.15 5.40
CA GLY A 150 7.33 5.11 4.73
C GLY A 150 5.95 4.59 4.38
N PHE A 151 5.68 3.29 4.48
CA PHE A 151 4.34 2.73 4.34
C PHE A 151 3.56 2.86 5.64
N CYS A 152 2.29 3.20 5.53
CA CYS A 152 1.34 3.16 6.63
C CYS A 152 0.53 1.87 6.56
N PHE A 153 0.57 1.11 7.63
CA PHE A 153 -0.22 -0.10 7.81
C PHE A 153 -1.37 0.18 8.78
N LEU A 154 -2.52 -0.41 8.51
CA LEU A 154 -3.76 -0.26 9.27
C LEU A 154 -4.29 -1.63 9.66
N CYS A 155 -4.75 -1.80 10.90
CA CYS A 155 -5.54 -2.94 11.33
C CYS A 155 -6.88 -2.48 11.91
N PHE A 156 -7.99 -3.06 11.43
CA PHE A 156 -9.33 -2.78 11.96
C PHE A 156 -9.70 -3.65 13.16
N ASN A 157 -8.99 -4.78 13.33
CA ASN A 157 -9.20 -5.71 14.44
C ASN A 157 -8.46 -5.21 15.69
N GLU A 158 -9.17 -5.14 16.82
CA GLU A 158 -8.58 -4.76 18.10
C GLU A 158 -7.73 -5.89 18.71
N GLU A 159 -8.05 -7.14 18.39
CA GLU A 159 -7.29 -8.36 18.79
C GLU A 159 -6.32 -8.81 17.70
N HIS A 160 -5.55 -7.87 17.15
CA HIS A 160 -4.60 -8.13 16.06
C HIS A 160 -3.27 -8.71 16.59
N ILE A 161 -2.53 -9.41 15.71
CA ILE A 161 -1.10 -9.65 15.93
C ILE A 161 -0.33 -8.35 15.75
N GLU A 162 0.86 -8.24 16.33
CA GLU A 162 1.71 -7.06 16.10
C GLU A 162 2.17 -7.01 14.64
N LEU A 163 2.37 -5.79 14.10
CA LEU A 163 2.80 -5.62 12.72
C LEU A 163 4.14 -6.33 12.45
N ASP A 164 5.10 -6.21 13.38
CA ASP A 164 6.40 -6.83 13.25
C ASP A 164 6.35 -8.37 13.33
N GLU A 165 5.24 -8.96 13.78
CA GLU A 165 5.01 -10.40 13.66
C GLU A 165 4.48 -10.77 12.26
N GLN A 166 3.63 -9.91 11.68
CA GLN A 166 3.11 -10.15 10.32
C GLN A 166 4.18 -9.96 9.23
N ILE A 167 5.09 -9.00 9.39
CA ILE A 167 6.11 -8.65 8.38
C ILE A 167 7.55 -8.76 8.89
N ASP A 168 7.79 -9.55 9.92
CA ASP A 168 9.01 -9.82 10.71
C ASP A 168 10.29 -9.19 10.13
N ASN A 169 11.00 -9.85 9.22
CA ASN A 169 12.28 -9.35 8.69
C ASN A 169 12.15 -8.39 7.49
N PHE A 170 11.00 -7.76 7.31
CA PHE A 170 10.75 -6.83 6.19
C PHE A 170 11.77 -5.68 6.14
N VAL A 171 12.04 -5.05 7.28
CA VAL A 171 12.98 -3.93 7.36
C VAL A 171 14.40 -4.40 7.06
N GLU A 172 14.81 -5.58 7.53
CA GLU A 172 16.12 -6.16 7.29
C GLU A 172 16.35 -6.44 5.79
N VAL A 173 15.39 -7.11 5.14
CA VAL A 173 15.43 -7.46 3.71
C VAL A 173 15.60 -6.21 2.81
N HIS A 174 15.05 -5.07 3.23
CA HIS A 174 15.08 -3.82 2.48
C HIS A 174 16.14 -2.81 2.98
N SER A 175 16.97 -3.17 3.95
CA SER A 175 17.93 -2.28 4.62
C SER A 175 18.98 -1.66 3.69
N LYS A 176 19.20 -2.23 2.50
CA LYS A 176 20.16 -1.73 1.50
C LYS A 176 19.63 -0.53 0.72
N TRP A 177 18.34 -0.18 0.83
CA TRP A 177 17.71 0.97 0.20
C TRP A 177 17.27 2.01 1.26
N PRO A 178 17.51 3.30 1.03
CA PRO A 178 17.14 4.37 1.97
C PRO A 178 15.65 4.74 1.84
N MET A 179 14.74 3.77 2.03
CA MET A 179 13.30 3.92 1.76
C MET A 179 12.65 5.02 2.60
N ASP A 180 13.11 5.23 3.83
CA ASP A 180 12.58 6.26 4.73
C ASP A 180 12.78 7.70 4.22
N HIS A 181 13.67 7.91 3.25
CA HIS A 181 13.98 9.21 2.67
C HIS A 181 13.24 9.49 1.36
N LEU A 182 12.39 8.57 0.93
CA LEU A 182 11.62 8.73 -0.30
C LEU A 182 10.34 9.50 -0.03
N VAL A 183 9.92 10.32 -1.00
CA VAL A 183 8.66 11.06 -0.95
C VAL A 183 7.78 10.71 -2.13
N SER A 184 6.48 10.55 -1.87
CA SER A 184 5.48 10.29 -2.91
C SER A 184 5.34 11.53 -3.79
N THR A 185 5.42 11.35 -5.10
CA THR A 185 5.35 12.46 -6.07
C THR A 185 4.18 12.37 -7.01
N ARG A 186 3.72 11.16 -7.29
CA ARG A 186 2.59 10.88 -8.17
C ARG A 186 1.77 9.76 -7.55
N GLU A 187 0.47 9.97 -7.54
CA GLU A 187 -0.51 8.93 -7.22
C GLU A 187 -1.58 8.94 -8.30
N ARG A 188 -2.00 7.79 -8.72
CA ARG A 188 -3.19 7.60 -9.53
C ARG A 188 -3.96 6.39 -9.08
N SER A 189 -5.26 6.40 -9.31
CA SER A 189 -6.15 5.30 -9.02
C SER A 189 -6.90 4.89 -10.27
N PHE A 190 -7.01 3.60 -10.50
CA PHE A 190 -7.75 3.03 -11.61
C PHE A 190 -8.39 1.70 -11.20
N GLU A 191 -9.40 1.26 -11.96
CA GLU A 191 -10.05 -0.03 -11.76
C GLU A 191 -9.55 -1.01 -12.81
N VAL A 192 -9.37 -2.26 -12.40
CA VAL A 192 -8.94 -3.36 -13.28
C VAL A 192 -9.99 -4.46 -13.22
N SER A 193 -10.34 -5.01 -14.39
CA SER A 193 -11.31 -6.10 -14.52
C SER A 193 -10.65 -7.47 -14.26
N CYS A 194 -10.09 -7.63 -13.06
CA CYS A 194 -9.55 -8.89 -12.58
C CYS A 194 -9.67 -8.98 -11.06
N ASN A 195 -9.53 -10.19 -10.54
CA ASN A 195 -9.42 -10.40 -9.09
C ASN A 195 -8.17 -9.70 -8.52
N TRP A 196 -8.29 -9.18 -7.31
CA TRP A 196 -7.20 -8.49 -6.64
C TRP A 196 -5.92 -9.35 -6.49
N LYS A 197 -6.07 -10.66 -6.28
CA LYS A 197 -4.94 -11.61 -6.20
C LYS A 197 -4.24 -11.75 -7.54
N ALA A 198 -4.99 -11.92 -8.62
CA ALA A 198 -4.42 -12.06 -9.98
C ALA A 198 -3.59 -10.83 -10.37
N PHE A 199 -4.02 -9.62 -9.98
CA PHE A 199 -3.22 -8.41 -10.20
C PHE A 199 -1.89 -8.46 -9.43
N LEU A 200 -1.92 -8.88 -8.16
CA LEU A 200 -0.72 -8.94 -7.32
C LEU A 200 0.23 -10.06 -7.71
N GLU A 201 -0.30 -11.22 -8.09
CA GLU A 201 0.48 -12.40 -8.47
C GLU A 201 1.38 -12.12 -9.67
N VAL A 202 0.90 -11.39 -10.69
CA VAL A 202 1.68 -11.07 -11.88
C VAL A 202 2.93 -10.23 -11.59
N PHE A 203 2.92 -9.44 -10.52
CA PHE A 203 4.09 -8.66 -10.08
C PHE A 203 5.12 -9.47 -9.30
N ASN A 204 4.81 -10.69 -8.93
CA ASN A 204 5.66 -11.54 -8.10
C ASN A 204 6.28 -12.70 -8.86
N GLU A 205 6.21 -12.68 -10.19
CA GLU A 205 6.86 -13.68 -11.03
C GLU A 205 7.49 -13.00 -12.26
N TYR A 206 8.54 -13.63 -12.77
CA TYR A 206 9.30 -13.17 -13.94
C TYR A 206 8.98 -13.98 -15.20
N TYR A 207 8.16 -15.03 -15.06
CA TYR A 207 7.96 -16.01 -16.11
C TYR A 207 7.30 -15.43 -17.35
N HIS A 208 6.40 -14.45 -17.20
CA HIS A 208 5.73 -13.78 -18.32
C HIS A 208 6.61 -12.77 -19.04
N LEU A 209 7.65 -12.19 -18.40
CA LEU A 209 8.40 -11.06 -18.93
C LEU A 209 8.95 -11.29 -20.35
N PRO A 210 9.65 -12.40 -20.66
CA PRO A 210 10.21 -12.61 -21.99
C PRO A 210 9.15 -12.88 -23.07
N PHE A 211 7.92 -13.22 -22.68
CA PHE A 211 6.84 -13.56 -23.60
C PHE A 211 5.86 -12.42 -23.82
N VAL A 212 5.54 -11.68 -22.76
CA VAL A 212 4.55 -10.59 -22.78
C VAL A 212 5.22 -9.24 -23.03
N HIS A 213 6.47 -9.07 -22.57
CA HIS A 213 7.22 -7.82 -22.65
C HIS A 213 8.57 -7.96 -23.35
N PRO A 214 8.69 -8.69 -24.49
CA PRO A 214 9.98 -9.01 -25.11
C PRO A 214 10.75 -7.78 -25.60
N GLU A 215 10.04 -6.72 -26.01
CA GLU A 215 10.65 -5.49 -26.57
C GLU A 215 10.83 -4.38 -25.53
N THR A 216 10.54 -4.68 -24.26
CA THR A 216 10.58 -3.68 -23.18
C THR A 216 11.43 -4.21 -22.03
N ILE A 217 10.81 -4.49 -20.89
CA ILE A 217 11.52 -4.90 -19.67
C ILE A 217 12.08 -6.32 -19.76
N GLY A 218 11.57 -7.18 -20.63
CA GLY A 218 12.07 -8.55 -20.78
C GLY A 218 13.57 -8.62 -21.12
N ASP A 219 14.10 -7.60 -21.84
CA ASP A 219 15.52 -7.53 -22.17
C ASP A 219 16.39 -6.93 -21.05
N ILE A 220 15.78 -6.18 -20.14
CA ILE A 220 16.49 -5.46 -19.07
C ILE A 220 16.72 -6.35 -17.86
N TYR A 221 15.74 -7.21 -17.54
CA TYR A 221 15.75 -8.03 -16.35
C TYR A 221 16.45 -9.36 -16.58
N GLN A 222 17.42 -9.67 -15.73
CA GLN A 222 17.98 -11.01 -15.63
C GLN A 222 17.07 -11.89 -14.79
N LEU A 223 17.13 -13.21 -14.98
CA LEU A 223 16.41 -14.13 -14.11
C LEU A 223 16.72 -13.81 -12.64
N PRO A 224 15.71 -13.71 -11.79
CA PRO A 224 15.93 -13.40 -10.39
C PRO A 224 16.71 -14.51 -9.71
N GLU A 225 17.44 -14.15 -8.69
CA GLU A 225 17.96 -15.12 -7.74
C GLU A 225 16.80 -15.84 -7.05
N PHE A 226 17.08 -16.95 -6.35
CA PHE A 226 16.06 -17.58 -5.52
C PHE A 226 15.46 -16.55 -4.55
N PRO A 227 14.13 -16.62 -4.27
CA PRO A 227 13.50 -15.72 -3.31
C PRO A 227 14.28 -15.69 -2.00
N ASP A 228 14.42 -14.49 -1.45
CA ASP A 228 15.03 -14.35 -0.12
C ASP A 228 14.19 -15.08 0.93
N PRO A 229 14.83 -15.66 1.96
CA PRO A 229 14.11 -16.22 3.08
C PRO A 229 13.40 -15.10 3.85
N THR A 230 12.11 -14.94 3.58
CA THR A 230 11.24 -14.01 4.29
C THR A 230 10.63 -14.68 5.51
N LYS A 231 10.37 -13.89 6.55
CA LYS A 231 9.62 -14.29 7.74
C LYS A 231 8.37 -13.45 7.85
N GLY A 232 7.24 -14.10 8.07
CA GLY A 232 5.94 -13.43 8.07
C GLY A 232 5.21 -13.52 6.73
N SER A 233 4.23 -12.66 6.54
CA SER A 233 3.30 -12.69 5.40
C SER A 233 3.76 -11.81 4.25
N PHE A 234 4.99 -12.00 3.77
CA PHE A 234 5.47 -11.34 2.56
C PHE A 234 6.44 -12.21 1.77
N THR A 235 6.60 -11.91 0.50
CA THR A 235 7.60 -12.50 -0.38
C THR A 235 8.45 -11.42 -0.99
N SER A 236 9.71 -11.73 -1.29
CA SER A 236 10.63 -10.78 -1.91
C SER A 236 11.57 -11.47 -2.88
N GLN A 237 11.78 -10.84 -4.03
CA GLN A 237 12.68 -11.32 -5.09
C GLN A 237 13.64 -10.20 -5.48
N PHE A 238 14.90 -10.57 -5.64
CA PHE A 238 15.96 -9.66 -6.05
C PHE A 238 16.50 -10.08 -7.42
N GLY A 239 16.63 -9.13 -8.33
CA GLY A 239 17.17 -9.37 -9.66
C GLY A 239 18.10 -8.26 -10.11
N LYS A 240 19.11 -8.61 -10.91
CA LYS A 240 19.99 -7.65 -11.58
C LYS A 240 19.32 -7.08 -12.84
N THR A 241 19.70 -5.86 -13.19
CA THR A 241 19.20 -5.15 -14.38
C THR A 241 20.36 -4.57 -15.18
N SER A 242 20.15 -4.28 -16.44
CA SER A 242 21.07 -3.49 -17.26
C SER A 242 20.73 -1.99 -17.13
N GLY A 243 21.26 -1.34 -16.08
CA GLY A 243 20.92 0.04 -15.75
C GLY A 243 19.77 0.14 -14.75
N THR A 244 19.09 1.30 -14.69
CA THR A 244 17.91 1.44 -13.83
C THR A 244 16.77 0.57 -14.35
N GLY A 245 16.09 -0.15 -13.48
CA GLY A 245 14.98 -1.02 -13.84
C GLY A 245 13.73 -0.28 -14.37
N ALA A 246 13.77 1.05 -14.43
CA ALA A 246 12.65 1.90 -14.83
C ALA A 246 12.72 2.36 -16.29
N LEU A 247 13.81 2.12 -16.99
CA LEU A 247 14.07 2.64 -18.33
C LEU A 247 14.60 1.55 -19.25
N LEU A 248 14.20 1.61 -20.52
CA LEU A 248 14.77 0.77 -21.57
C LEU A 248 16.26 1.08 -21.77
N GLU A 249 17.03 0.14 -22.28
CA GLU A 249 18.47 0.30 -22.49
C GLU A 249 18.80 1.57 -23.30
N LYS A 250 18.06 1.82 -24.39
CA LYS A 250 18.19 3.01 -25.25
C LYS A 250 17.80 4.34 -24.58
N GLU A 251 17.21 4.30 -23.39
CA GLU A 251 16.68 5.46 -22.68
C GLU A 251 17.42 5.73 -21.37
N GLN A 252 18.51 5.00 -21.10
CA GLN A 252 19.30 5.18 -19.87
C GLN A 252 19.89 6.61 -19.75
N GLU A 253 19.95 7.39 -20.83
CA GLU A 253 20.30 8.82 -20.81
C GLU A 253 19.29 9.68 -20.01
N TYR A 254 18.06 9.19 -19.84
CA TYR A 254 17.01 9.85 -19.04
C TYR A 254 17.00 9.39 -17.58
N ALA A 255 17.96 8.56 -17.17
CA ALA A 255 18.05 8.05 -15.82
C ALA A 255 18.11 9.19 -14.77
N LEU A 256 17.36 9.03 -13.72
CA LEU A 256 17.43 9.91 -12.56
C LEU A 256 18.67 9.56 -11.72
N PRO A 257 19.16 10.49 -10.90
CA PRO A 257 20.24 10.20 -9.97
C PRO A 257 19.87 9.04 -9.04
N LYS A 258 20.85 8.19 -8.76
CA LYS A 258 20.71 7.14 -7.75
C LYS A 258 20.43 7.75 -6.39
N MET A 259 19.76 6.98 -5.55
CA MET A 259 19.45 7.37 -4.18
C MET A 259 20.73 7.59 -3.37
N ASP A 260 20.80 8.69 -2.63
CA ASP A 260 21.87 8.92 -1.67
C ASP A 260 21.83 7.85 -0.56
N GLY A 261 22.97 7.26 -0.23
CA GLY A 261 23.04 6.19 0.78
C GLY A 261 22.67 4.80 0.29
N LEU A 262 22.47 4.62 -1.02
CA LEU A 262 22.24 3.31 -1.61
C LEU A 262 23.48 2.41 -1.44
N HIS A 263 23.28 1.17 -0.99
CA HIS A 263 24.36 0.20 -0.88
C HIS A 263 24.84 -0.26 -2.27
N ASN A 264 26.15 -0.46 -2.44
CA ASN A 264 26.75 -0.79 -3.75
C ASN A 264 26.21 -2.11 -4.34
N ASP A 265 25.83 -3.09 -3.52
CA ASP A 265 25.34 -4.40 -3.97
C ASP A 265 24.01 -4.32 -4.74
N VAL A 266 23.27 -3.23 -4.57
CA VAL A 266 21.95 -3.06 -5.18
C VAL A 266 21.94 -2.06 -6.33
N ILE A 267 23.12 -1.64 -6.80
CA ILE A 267 23.28 -0.88 -8.04
C ILE A 267 22.96 -1.80 -9.22
N ASN A 268 22.29 -1.26 -10.25
CA ASN A 268 21.78 -1.99 -11.40
C ASN A 268 21.00 -3.23 -10.96
N SER A 269 20.01 -3.01 -10.12
CA SER A 269 19.14 -4.07 -9.63
C SER A 269 17.77 -3.53 -9.26
N VAL A 270 16.84 -4.44 -9.08
CA VAL A 270 15.50 -4.17 -8.58
C VAL A 270 15.11 -5.26 -7.59
N ARG A 271 14.35 -4.88 -6.58
CA ARG A 271 13.73 -5.79 -5.67
C ARG A 271 12.21 -5.65 -5.77
N TYR A 272 11.54 -6.76 -6.05
CA TYR A 272 10.08 -6.87 -6.01
C TYR A 272 9.64 -7.50 -4.70
N THR A 273 8.64 -6.92 -4.08
CA THR A 273 8.10 -7.41 -2.80
C THR A 273 6.59 -7.35 -2.81
N TRP A 274 5.97 -8.43 -2.39
CA TRP A 274 4.55 -8.48 -2.08
C TRP A 274 4.35 -8.67 -0.59
N ILE A 275 3.76 -7.68 0.08
CA ILE A 275 3.29 -7.79 1.46
C ILE A 275 1.80 -8.13 1.41
N PHE A 276 1.48 -9.33 1.86
CA PHE A 276 0.09 -9.81 1.90
C PHE A 276 -0.74 -9.02 2.92
N PRO A 277 -2.01 -8.66 2.60
CA PRO A 277 -2.71 -9.05 1.39
C PRO A 277 -2.52 -8.10 0.20
N ASN A 278 -2.30 -6.80 0.38
CA ASN A 278 -2.71 -5.79 -0.61
C ASN A 278 -1.60 -4.88 -1.13
N LEU A 279 -0.37 -5.06 -0.74
CA LEU A 279 0.73 -4.20 -1.15
C LEU A 279 1.75 -4.94 -1.99
N THR A 280 1.99 -4.52 -3.23
CA THR A 280 3.20 -4.90 -3.95
C THR A 280 4.00 -3.65 -4.36
N PHE A 281 5.30 -3.78 -4.40
CA PHE A 281 6.16 -2.69 -4.84
C PHE A 281 7.46 -3.22 -5.47
N ALA A 282 8.06 -2.37 -6.28
CA ALA A 282 9.40 -2.56 -6.80
C ALA A 282 10.29 -1.39 -6.37
N ILE A 283 11.48 -1.69 -5.86
CA ILE A 283 12.49 -0.68 -5.52
C ILE A 283 13.75 -0.90 -6.34
N GLY A 284 14.12 0.13 -7.10
CA GLY A 284 15.34 0.20 -7.88
C GLY A 284 16.38 1.11 -7.22
N GLU A 285 17.35 1.57 -8.01
CA GLU A 285 18.42 2.45 -7.52
C GLU A 285 18.04 3.94 -7.48
N ASP A 286 16.95 4.33 -8.14
CA ASP A 286 16.52 5.72 -8.33
C ASP A 286 15.07 5.99 -7.92
N ALA A 287 14.22 4.96 -7.79
CA ALA A 287 12.80 5.12 -7.51
C ALA A 287 12.20 3.90 -6.79
N LEU A 288 11.01 4.13 -6.19
CA LEU A 288 10.15 3.12 -5.60
C LEU A 288 8.77 3.22 -6.27
N TRP A 289 8.28 2.11 -6.80
CA TRP A 289 6.95 1.98 -7.40
C TRP A 289 6.07 1.09 -6.55
N ILE A 290 4.90 1.59 -6.20
CA ILE A 290 3.99 0.99 -5.24
C ILE A 290 2.65 0.73 -5.92
N TYR A 291 2.07 -0.42 -5.67
CA TYR A 291 0.69 -0.77 -6.03
C TYR A 291 -0.04 -1.25 -4.78
N GLU A 292 -0.99 -0.45 -4.34
CA GLU A 292 -1.93 -0.77 -3.27
C GLU A 292 -3.22 -1.27 -3.94
N VAL A 293 -3.64 -2.49 -3.64
CA VAL A 293 -4.75 -3.15 -4.34
C VAL A 293 -5.90 -3.44 -3.37
N HIS A 294 -7.10 -3.03 -3.77
CA HIS A 294 -8.31 -3.22 -2.99
C HIS A 294 -9.37 -3.98 -3.80
N PRO A 295 -9.97 -5.07 -3.28
CA PRO A 295 -11.08 -5.73 -3.95
C PRO A 295 -12.30 -4.81 -4.04
N ILE A 296 -12.94 -4.75 -5.21
CA ILE A 296 -14.26 -4.14 -5.40
C ILE A 296 -15.31 -5.23 -5.54
N GLY A 297 -14.91 -6.36 -6.09
CA GLY A 297 -15.71 -7.56 -6.28
C GLY A 297 -14.81 -8.73 -6.66
N PRO A 298 -15.36 -9.92 -6.90
CA PRO A 298 -14.57 -11.11 -7.19
C PRO A 298 -13.71 -10.96 -8.45
N GLU A 299 -14.20 -10.28 -9.47
CA GLU A 299 -13.51 -10.09 -10.75
C GLU A 299 -13.16 -8.61 -11.03
N LYS A 300 -13.05 -7.81 -9.97
CA LYS A 300 -12.74 -6.38 -10.10
C LYS A 300 -11.98 -5.86 -8.89
N CYS A 301 -10.89 -5.14 -9.14
CA CYS A 301 -10.13 -4.50 -8.07
C CYS A 301 -9.83 -3.03 -8.41
N LYS A 302 -9.59 -2.24 -7.37
CA LYS A 302 -9.07 -0.88 -7.44
C LYS A 302 -7.60 -0.91 -7.14
N VAL A 303 -6.81 -0.31 -7.99
CA VAL A 303 -5.36 -0.17 -7.84
C VAL A 303 -5.02 1.28 -7.59
N ILE A 304 -4.20 1.54 -6.59
CA ILE A 304 -3.61 2.84 -6.32
C ILE A 304 -2.11 2.70 -6.57
N GLN A 305 -1.66 3.31 -7.65
CA GLN A 305 -0.25 3.35 -8.02
C GLN A 305 0.38 4.62 -7.45
N THR A 306 1.48 4.47 -6.71
CA THR A 306 2.25 5.59 -6.17
C THR A 306 3.71 5.46 -6.59
N THR A 307 4.33 6.55 -7.03
CA THR A 307 5.77 6.58 -7.33
C THR A 307 6.48 7.52 -6.36
N CYS A 308 7.55 7.02 -5.76
CA CYS A 308 8.34 7.75 -4.79
C CYS A 308 9.78 7.93 -5.27
N PHE A 309 10.36 9.08 -4.95
CA PHE A 309 11.74 9.43 -5.28
C PHE A 309 12.42 10.11 -4.07
N PRO A 310 13.76 10.17 -4.04
CA PRO A 310 14.46 11.04 -3.08
C PRO A 310 14.00 12.50 -3.22
N GLU A 311 13.86 13.20 -2.11
CA GLU A 311 13.45 14.61 -2.12
C GLU A 311 14.44 15.48 -2.92
N THR A 312 15.74 15.18 -2.86
CA THR A 312 16.79 15.83 -3.66
C THR A 312 16.54 15.69 -5.15
N THR A 313 16.12 14.50 -5.60
CA THR A 313 15.79 14.22 -7.00
C THR A 313 14.55 14.99 -7.45
N THR A 314 13.53 15.11 -6.59
CA THR A 314 12.29 15.84 -6.94
C THR A 314 12.50 17.35 -7.14
N ASN A 315 13.58 17.91 -6.60
CA ASN A 315 13.94 19.32 -6.75
C ASN A 315 14.71 19.63 -8.04
N LEU A 316 15.08 18.63 -8.84
CA LEU A 316 15.76 18.85 -10.11
C LEU A 316 14.87 19.56 -11.12
N LYS A 317 15.42 20.56 -11.83
CA LYS A 317 14.68 21.35 -12.85
C LYS A 317 14.03 20.45 -13.94
N LYS A 318 14.68 19.35 -14.28
CA LYS A 318 14.20 18.38 -15.31
C LYS A 318 13.42 17.20 -14.73
N PHE A 319 13.16 17.17 -13.42
CA PHE A 319 12.52 16.02 -12.76
C PHE A 319 11.23 15.59 -13.45
N ARG A 320 10.33 16.54 -13.78
CA ARG A 320 9.04 16.23 -14.40
C ARG A 320 9.18 15.54 -15.76
N SER A 321 10.13 15.98 -16.60
CA SER A 321 10.34 15.37 -17.92
C SER A 321 11.00 13.98 -17.79
N LEU A 322 12.04 13.84 -16.98
CA LEU A 322 12.74 12.58 -16.78
C LEU A 322 11.85 11.52 -16.13
N SER A 323 11.17 11.88 -15.04
CA SER A 323 10.25 10.96 -14.36
C SER A 323 9.04 10.56 -15.22
N THR A 324 8.71 11.30 -16.28
CA THR A 324 7.64 10.94 -17.20
C THR A 324 8.05 9.80 -18.11
N VAL A 325 9.30 9.73 -18.56
CA VAL A 325 9.80 8.62 -19.39
C VAL A 325 9.74 7.32 -18.59
N SER A 326 10.35 7.31 -17.40
CA SER A 326 10.29 6.18 -16.47
C SER A 326 8.85 5.72 -16.19
N TYR A 327 7.94 6.67 -15.92
CA TYR A 327 6.54 6.39 -15.68
C TYR A 327 5.80 5.82 -16.89
N THR A 328 6.15 6.21 -18.11
CA THR A 328 5.49 5.73 -19.33
C THR A 328 5.77 4.26 -19.56
N HIS A 329 6.98 3.78 -19.26
CA HIS A 329 7.33 2.37 -19.38
C HIS A 329 6.62 1.50 -18.34
N LEU A 330 6.52 1.96 -17.10
CA LEU A 330 5.73 1.28 -16.08
C LEU A 330 4.24 1.18 -16.46
N ARG A 331 3.74 2.17 -17.23
CA ARG A 331 2.36 2.18 -17.74
C ARG A 331 2.08 1.11 -18.79
N ALA A 332 3.08 0.71 -19.58
CA ALA A 332 2.94 -0.36 -20.55
C ALA A 332 2.69 -1.74 -19.93
N HIS A 333 2.87 -1.88 -18.61
CA HIS A 333 2.58 -3.09 -17.85
C HIS A 333 1.12 -3.19 -17.39
N GLU A 334 0.32 -2.14 -17.58
CA GLU A 334 -1.05 -2.05 -17.05
C GLU A 334 -2.12 -2.32 -18.11
N THR A 335 -1.73 -2.56 -19.36
CA THR A 335 -2.59 -2.93 -20.48
C THR A 335 -2.32 -4.34 -20.95
#